data_be6c1e1994dc4407a5a5add5c56926bb
#
_entry.id   be6c1e1994dc4407a5a5add5c56926bb
#
_cell.length_a   1.000
_cell.length_b   1.000
_cell.length_c   1.000
_cell.angle_alpha   90.00
_cell.angle_beta   90.00
_cell.angle_gamma   90.00
#
_symmetry.space_group_name_H-M   'P 1'
#
loop_
_entity.id
_entity.type
_entity.pdbx_description
1 polymer ?
#
loop_
_entity_poly.entity_id
_entity_poly.type
_entity_poly.pdbx_seq_one_letter_code
_entity_poly.pdbx_strand_id
1 'polypeptide(L)'
;MKFNQHTKYDIVGIGATPLDTLMIVERFPQGREVQPTLDFTCCSGGPVGTALSTASNLGSKTIMIDKISDDITGKSIIADFLNYNVDTSCIQIKNNKKSACATILVEKATGNRAIYFTPSNIGELIDISPFTQIIPTSKILHINGRHKEILTAAITLAKKHKVQVSFDGGANRYNEFNAFLAQQSDICILAKDFANKYTKETDTIKALKIIIDKGSTIAGITLGNQGSYLMDNRYNLIYQPAFKQKTIIDTTGCGDSYHGAFLYGILKNYSIAQSAQIASAVASMNTQKLGSRGNLPTLEQLQYFLKQYNIKI
;
A
#
# COMPACT_ATOMS: atom_id res chain seq x y z
N MET A 1 3.52 -1.21 -20.61
CA MET A 1 3.78 -2.60 -20.18
C MET A 1 2.82 -3.55 -20.89
N LYS A 2 3.23 -4.76 -21.25
CA LYS A 2 2.32 -5.78 -21.83
C LYS A 2 2.09 -6.84 -20.76
N PHE A 3 0.84 -7.04 -20.36
CA PHE A 3 0.45 -8.08 -19.40
C PHE A 3 -0.03 -9.35 -20.12
N ASN A 4 0.12 -10.48 -19.45
CA ASN A 4 -0.47 -11.74 -19.91
C ASN A 4 -2.01 -11.61 -19.83
N GLN A 5 -2.73 -11.97 -20.91
CA GLN A 5 -4.19 -11.80 -20.98
C GLN A 5 -4.95 -12.90 -20.24
N HIS A 6 -4.34 -14.06 -20.00
CA HIS A 6 -4.97 -15.21 -19.34
C HIS A 6 -4.59 -15.30 -17.86
N THR A 7 -4.82 -14.20 -17.10
CA THR A 7 -4.53 -14.17 -15.67
C THR A 7 -5.83 -14.23 -14.85
N LYS A 8 -5.78 -14.95 -13.72
CA LYS A 8 -6.89 -15.04 -12.77
C LYS A 8 -7.01 -13.77 -11.95
N TYR A 9 -5.87 -13.17 -11.58
CA TYR A 9 -5.78 -11.97 -10.77
C TYR A 9 -5.05 -10.85 -11.50
N ASP A 10 -5.42 -9.62 -11.20
CA ASP A 10 -4.68 -8.43 -11.63
C ASP A 10 -3.47 -8.20 -10.72
N ILE A 11 -3.67 -8.31 -9.38
CA ILE A 11 -2.60 -8.11 -8.40
C ILE A 11 -2.63 -9.23 -7.37
N VAL A 12 -1.51 -9.90 -7.16
CA VAL A 12 -1.23 -10.69 -5.97
C VAL A 12 -0.37 -9.87 -5.02
N GLY A 13 -0.73 -9.79 -3.75
CA GLY A 13 0.04 -9.07 -2.73
C GLY A 13 0.61 -10.00 -1.67
N ILE A 14 1.86 -9.77 -1.28
CA ILE A 14 2.49 -10.45 -0.13
C ILE A 14 2.82 -9.39 0.92
N GLY A 15 2.21 -9.49 2.09
CA GLY A 15 2.40 -8.52 3.16
C GLY A 15 1.83 -8.99 4.48
N ALA A 16 1.97 -8.19 5.53
CA ALA A 16 1.37 -8.44 6.83
C ALA A 16 0.27 -7.42 7.10
N THR A 17 -0.84 -7.91 7.62
CA THR A 17 -2.05 -7.14 7.87
C THR A 17 -2.34 -7.08 9.37
N PRO A 18 -2.03 -5.99 10.08
CA PRO A 18 -2.54 -5.76 11.43
C PRO A 18 -3.99 -5.28 11.39
N LEU A 19 -4.68 -5.43 12.51
CA LEU A 19 -5.93 -4.71 12.77
C LEU A 19 -5.63 -3.43 13.54
N ASP A 20 -5.98 -2.29 12.99
CA ASP A 20 -5.73 -0.99 13.59
C ASP A 20 -7.03 -0.45 14.21
N THR A 21 -7.00 -0.11 15.49
CA THR A 21 -8.05 0.67 16.16
C THR A 21 -7.53 2.09 16.33
N LEU A 22 -8.14 3.03 15.62
CA LEU A 22 -7.78 4.44 15.66
C LEU A 22 -8.82 5.21 16.47
N MET A 23 -8.36 6.10 17.34
CA MET A 23 -9.22 6.92 18.20
C MET A 23 -8.78 8.38 18.12
N ILE A 24 -9.72 9.30 17.84
CA ILE A 24 -9.46 10.73 17.98
C ILE A 24 -9.72 11.10 19.44
N VAL A 25 -8.75 11.74 20.07
CA VAL A 25 -8.80 12.23 21.45
C VAL A 25 -8.56 13.73 21.49
N GLU A 26 -9.11 14.45 22.50
CA GLU A 26 -8.79 15.87 22.67
C GLU A 26 -7.30 16.08 22.97
N ARG A 27 -6.71 15.24 23.80
CA ARG A 27 -5.28 15.22 24.17
C ARG A 27 -4.87 13.82 24.59
N PHE A 28 -3.58 13.54 24.59
CA PHE A 28 -3.09 12.29 25.16
C PHE A 28 -3.34 12.22 26.67
N PRO A 29 -3.69 11.03 27.19
CA PRO A 29 -3.97 10.84 28.62
C PRO A 29 -2.72 11.13 29.46
N GLN A 30 -2.93 11.76 30.63
CA GLN A 30 -1.90 12.03 31.62
C GLN A 30 -2.24 11.26 32.91
N GLY A 31 -1.41 10.28 33.26
CA GLY A 31 -1.61 9.46 34.45
C GLY A 31 -2.83 8.54 34.38
N ARG A 32 -3.60 8.49 35.47
CA ARG A 32 -4.77 7.60 35.64
C ARG A 32 -6.07 8.35 35.39
N GLU A 33 -6.34 8.71 34.15
CA GLU A 33 -7.58 9.40 33.79
C GLU A 33 -8.41 8.62 32.79
N VAL A 34 -9.72 8.85 32.81
CA VAL A 34 -10.67 8.34 31.82
C VAL A 34 -11.10 9.51 30.95
N GLN A 35 -10.92 9.38 29.66
CA GLN A 35 -11.34 10.40 28.69
C GLN A 35 -12.29 9.77 27.66
N PRO A 36 -13.33 10.49 27.22
CA PRO A 36 -14.11 10.07 26.06
C PRO A 36 -13.28 10.21 24.79
N THR A 37 -13.45 9.30 23.85
CA THR A 37 -12.98 9.50 22.47
C THR A 37 -13.96 10.37 21.70
N LEU A 38 -13.47 11.19 20.80
CA LEU A 38 -14.29 12.04 19.93
C LEU A 38 -14.83 11.25 18.72
N ASP A 39 -14.02 10.33 18.23
CA ASP A 39 -14.37 9.43 17.12
C ASP A 39 -13.47 8.20 17.19
N PHE A 40 -13.90 7.09 16.62
CA PHE A 40 -13.07 5.91 16.50
C PHE A 40 -13.41 5.11 15.24
N THR A 41 -12.44 4.36 14.77
CA THR A 41 -12.62 3.37 13.69
C THR A 41 -11.77 2.15 13.94
N CYS A 42 -12.19 1.02 13.39
CA CYS A 42 -11.42 -0.21 13.38
C CYS A 42 -11.34 -0.69 11.92
N CYS A 43 -10.14 -0.81 11.40
CA CYS A 43 -9.92 -1.26 10.03
C CYS A 43 -8.62 -2.06 9.92
N SER A 44 -8.52 -2.92 8.94
CA SER A 44 -7.25 -3.58 8.67
C SER A 44 -6.26 -2.59 8.08
N GLY A 45 -5.04 -2.60 8.62
CA GLY A 45 -3.93 -1.82 8.12
C GLY A 45 -3.05 -2.61 7.16
N GLY A 46 -1.78 -2.22 7.17
CA GLY A 46 -0.72 -2.82 6.38
C GLY A 46 -0.70 -2.33 4.93
N PRO A 47 0.50 -1.99 4.41
CA PRO A 47 0.62 -1.32 3.12
C PRO A 47 0.08 -2.13 1.96
N VAL A 48 0.48 -3.40 1.86
CA VAL A 48 0.02 -4.27 0.77
C VAL A 48 -1.50 -4.48 0.86
N GLY A 49 -2.03 -4.74 2.07
CA GLY A 49 -3.47 -4.93 2.26
C GLY A 49 -4.27 -3.69 1.84
N THR A 50 -3.82 -2.49 2.20
CA THR A 50 -4.46 -1.23 1.81
C THR A 50 -4.35 -0.98 0.31
N ALA A 51 -3.20 -1.26 -0.32
CA ALA A 51 -3.04 -1.16 -1.76
C ALA A 51 -3.98 -2.12 -2.52
N LEU A 52 -4.10 -3.38 -2.07
CA LEU A 52 -5.00 -4.36 -2.68
C LEU A 52 -6.48 -3.95 -2.53
N SER A 53 -6.89 -3.52 -1.33
CA SER A 53 -8.25 -3.02 -1.08
C SER A 53 -8.57 -1.82 -1.96
N THR A 54 -7.62 -0.91 -2.13
CA THR A 54 -7.77 0.25 -3.01
C THR A 54 -7.96 -0.17 -4.47
N ALA A 55 -7.06 -1.00 -4.99
CA ALA A 55 -7.15 -1.47 -6.37
C ALA A 55 -8.41 -2.28 -6.64
N SER A 56 -8.84 -3.10 -5.67
CA SER A 56 -10.07 -3.89 -5.75
C SER A 56 -11.31 -3.00 -5.76
N ASN A 57 -11.36 -1.98 -4.91
CA ASN A 57 -12.47 -1.02 -4.86
C ASN A 57 -12.62 -0.22 -6.15
N LEU A 58 -11.53 -0.08 -6.91
CA LEU A 58 -11.51 0.51 -8.26
C LEU A 58 -11.83 -0.51 -9.36
N GLY A 59 -12.03 -1.80 -9.04
CA GLY A 59 -12.44 -2.84 -9.97
C GLY A 59 -11.33 -3.77 -10.48
N SER A 60 -10.19 -3.85 -9.80
CA SER A 60 -9.16 -4.88 -10.05
C SER A 60 -9.48 -6.17 -9.30
N LYS A 61 -9.06 -7.31 -9.85
CA LYS A 61 -9.11 -8.61 -9.15
C LYS A 61 -7.85 -8.78 -8.32
N THR A 62 -7.98 -8.77 -7.00
CA THR A 62 -6.84 -8.83 -6.08
C THR A 62 -6.91 -10.04 -5.15
N ILE A 63 -5.76 -10.57 -4.74
CA ILE A 63 -5.63 -11.64 -3.75
C ILE A 63 -4.50 -11.35 -2.78
N MET A 64 -4.75 -11.62 -1.49
CA MET A 64 -3.79 -11.40 -0.42
C MET A 64 -3.11 -12.70 0.00
N ILE A 65 -1.78 -12.69 0.08
CA ILE A 65 -0.95 -13.72 0.69
C ILE A 65 -0.44 -13.18 2.02
N ASP A 66 -0.89 -13.78 3.12
CA ASP A 66 -0.54 -13.40 4.49
C ASP A 66 -0.71 -14.60 5.43
N LYS A 67 -0.45 -14.39 6.71
CA LYS A 67 -0.61 -15.38 7.78
C LYS A 67 -1.14 -14.71 9.03
N ILE A 68 -2.34 -15.10 9.42
CA ILE A 68 -3.07 -14.56 10.59
C ILE A 68 -3.53 -15.68 11.53
N SER A 69 -4.16 -15.32 12.64
CA SER A 69 -4.75 -16.29 13.55
C SER A 69 -6.26 -16.44 13.35
N ASP A 70 -6.84 -17.47 13.99
CA ASP A 70 -8.28 -17.70 14.13
C ASP A 70 -8.92 -16.84 15.24
N ASP A 71 -8.16 -15.91 15.85
CA ASP A 71 -8.64 -14.98 16.88
C ASP A 71 -9.62 -13.93 16.33
N ILE A 72 -10.22 -13.14 17.23
CA ILE A 72 -11.17 -12.09 16.85
C ILE A 72 -10.55 -11.07 15.89
N THR A 73 -9.27 -10.76 16.09
CA THR A 73 -8.48 -9.86 15.26
C THR A 73 -8.36 -10.42 13.83
N GLY A 74 -7.99 -11.69 13.68
CA GLY A 74 -7.88 -12.33 12.36
C GLY A 74 -9.22 -12.42 11.63
N LYS A 75 -10.30 -12.74 12.36
CA LYS A 75 -11.66 -12.72 11.78
C LYS A 75 -12.05 -11.33 11.27
N SER A 76 -11.73 -10.29 12.03
CA SER A 76 -11.99 -8.90 11.63
C SER A 76 -11.17 -8.50 10.40
N ILE A 77 -9.91 -8.94 10.30
CA ILE A 77 -9.06 -8.72 9.12
C ILE A 77 -9.68 -9.36 7.87
N ILE A 78 -10.13 -10.62 7.95
CA ILE A 78 -10.80 -11.29 6.83
C ILE A 78 -12.08 -10.56 6.43
N ALA A 79 -12.93 -10.19 7.39
CA ALA A 79 -14.17 -9.48 7.12
C ALA A 79 -13.92 -8.13 6.42
N ASP A 80 -12.90 -7.39 6.85
CA ASP A 80 -12.52 -6.11 6.22
C ASP A 80 -12.05 -6.30 4.77
N PHE A 81 -11.23 -7.31 4.48
CA PHE A 81 -10.85 -7.62 3.10
C PHE A 81 -12.04 -7.98 2.21
N LEU A 82 -12.98 -8.78 2.73
CA LEU A 82 -14.18 -9.15 1.99
C LEU A 82 -15.06 -7.94 1.65
N ASN A 83 -15.13 -6.93 2.51
CA ASN A 83 -15.82 -5.67 2.23
C ASN A 83 -15.25 -4.92 1.01
N TYR A 84 -13.98 -5.16 0.68
CA TYR A 84 -13.30 -4.60 -0.50
C TYR A 84 -13.17 -5.62 -1.65
N ASN A 85 -13.83 -6.78 -1.58
CA ASN A 85 -13.71 -7.84 -2.59
C ASN A 85 -12.27 -8.33 -2.84
N VAL A 86 -11.41 -8.28 -1.84
CA VAL A 86 -10.06 -8.89 -1.89
C VAL A 86 -10.20 -10.38 -1.60
N ASP A 87 -9.67 -11.23 -2.49
CA ASP A 87 -9.65 -12.68 -2.26
C ASP A 87 -8.68 -13.01 -1.11
N THR A 88 -9.20 -13.69 -0.09
CA THR A 88 -8.46 -14.07 1.12
C THR A 88 -8.08 -15.55 1.15
N SER A 89 -8.35 -16.31 0.09
CA SER A 89 -8.14 -17.76 0.03
C SER A 89 -6.67 -18.19 0.19
N CYS A 90 -5.73 -17.26 0.02
CA CYS A 90 -4.29 -17.46 0.24
C CYS A 90 -3.79 -16.91 1.59
N ILE A 91 -4.68 -16.50 2.49
CA ILE A 91 -4.32 -16.16 3.85
C ILE A 91 -4.28 -17.45 4.69
N GLN A 92 -3.11 -17.77 5.22
CA GLN A 92 -2.95 -18.94 6.11
C GLN A 92 -3.49 -18.62 7.51
N ILE A 93 -4.38 -19.45 8.02
CA ILE A 93 -4.92 -19.32 9.39
C ILE A 93 -4.14 -20.24 10.32
N LYS A 94 -3.65 -19.70 11.44
CA LYS A 94 -2.99 -20.45 12.52
C LYS A 94 -3.83 -20.44 13.79
N ASN A 95 -4.18 -21.64 14.25
CA ASN A 95 -5.04 -21.79 15.41
C ASN A 95 -4.29 -21.45 16.73
N ASN A 96 -5.03 -20.92 17.70
CA ASN A 96 -4.55 -20.65 19.06
C ASN A 96 -3.33 -19.71 19.09
N LYS A 97 -3.24 -18.75 18.19
CA LYS A 97 -2.23 -17.69 18.12
C LYS A 97 -2.88 -16.32 18.26
N LYS A 98 -2.09 -15.25 18.13
CA LYS A 98 -2.54 -13.86 18.12
C LYS A 98 -2.13 -13.18 16.84
N SER A 99 -3.10 -12.60 16.15
CA SER A 99 -2.87 -11.70 15.01
C SER A 99 -2.27 -10.37 15.48
N ALA A 100 -1.58 -9.67 14.60
CA ALA A 100 -1.05 -8.35 14.90
C ALA A 100 -2.19 -7.32 15.00
N CYS A 101 -2.10 -6.39 15.97
CA CYS A 101 -3.01 -5.27 16.07
C CYS A 101 -2.29 -4.00 16.57
N ALA A 102 -2.89 -2.84 16.31
CA ALA A 102 -2.43 -1.60 16.89
C ALA A 102 -3.61 -0.78 17.46
N THR A 103 -3.33 -0.05 18.54
CA THR A 103 -4.19 1.03 19.01
C THR A 103 -3.48 2.35 18.75
N ILE A 104 -4.14 3.25 18.04
CA ILE A 104 -3.58 4.51 17.57
C ILE A 104 -4.42 5.65 18.13
N LEU A 105 -3.84 6.44 19.00
CA LEU A 105 -4.46 7.68 19.47
C LEU A 105 -4.02 8.82 18.58
N VAL A 106 -4.96 9.62 18.11
CA VAL A 106 -4.73 10.81 17.29
C VAL A 106 -5.20 12.02 18.06
N GLU A 107 -4.29 12.92 18.41
CA GLU A 107 -4.63 14.16 19.10
C GLU A 107 -5.26 15.14 18.13
N LYS A 108 -6.49 15.58 18.40
CA LYS A 108 -7.30 16.43 17.51
C LYS A 108 -6.62 17.74 17.10
N ALA A 109 -6.02 18.41 18.09
CA ALA A 109 -5.47 19.76 17.86
C ALA A 109 -4.21 19.76 17.00
N THR A 110 -3.37 18.72 17.11
CA THR A 110 -2.04 18.67 16.48
C THR A 110 -1.93 17.63 15.36
N GLY A 111 -2.83 16.63 15.36
CA GLY A 111 -2.71 15.44 14.51
C GLY A 111 -1.57 14.51 14.93
N ASN A 112 -0.92 14.75 16.06
CA ASN A 112 0.10 13.87 16.62
C ASN A 112 -0.48 12.50 16.94
N ARG A 113 0.36 11.46 16.84
CA ARG A 113 -0.07 10.08 17.05
C ARG A 113 0.76 9.40 18.13
N ALA A 114 0.07 8.63 18.98
CA ALA A 114 0.66 7.64 19.86
C ALA A 114 0.21 6.25 19.39
N ILE A 115 1.16 5.37 19.07
CA ILE A 115 0.88 4.05 18.50
C ILE A 115 1.34 2.98 19.48
N TYR A 116 0.42 2.12 19.87
CA TYR A 116 0.66 0.93 20.68
C TYR A 116 0.49 -0.29 19.79
N PHE A 117 1.59 -0.92 19.42
CA PHE A 117 1.59 -2.06 18.52
C PHE A 117 1.79 -3.38 19.27
N THR A 118 0.89 -4.32 19.04
CA THR A 118 1.00 -5.70 19.52
C THR A 118 1.41 -6.59 18.35
N PRO A 119 2.64 -7.12 18.35
CA PRO A 119 3.09 -8.00 17.28
C PRO A 119 2.34 -9.32 17.29
N SER A 120 2.18 -9.91 16.11
CA SER A 120 1.72 -11.30 15.97
C SER A 120 2.74 -12.27 16.58
N ASN A 121 2.25 -13.37 17.19
CA ASN A 121 3.09 -14.48 17.62
C ASN A 121 3.05 -15.69 16.66
N ILE A 122 2.56 -15.49 15.43
CA ILE A 122 2.43 -16.55 14.41
C ILE A 122 3.75 -16.77 13.67
N GLY A 123 4.61 -15.78 13.63
CA GLY A 123 5.81 -15.76 12.77
C GLY A 123 5.50 -15.43 11.32
N GLU A 124 6.53 -15.32 10.49
CA GLU A 124 6.40 -15.03 9.07
C GLU A 124 6.09 -16.30 8.23
N LEU A 125 5.66 -16.11 6.99
CA LEU A 125 5.60 -17.18 6.00
C LEU A 125 7.02 -17.62 5.65
N ILE A 126 7.28 -18.92 5.66
CA ILE A 126 8.60 -19.52 5.41
C ILE A 126 8.58 -20.48 4.20
N ASP A 127 7.39 -20.82 3.71
CA ASP A 127 7.21 -21.73 2.58
C ASP A 127 6.40 -21.08 1.46
N ILE A 128 7.00 -21.03 0.26
CA ILE A 128 6.39 -20.47 -0.95
C ILE A 128 5.49 -21.50 -1.66
N SER A 129 5.62 -22.79 -1.36
CA SER A 129 4.97 -23.87 -2.10
C SER A 129 3.46 -23.71 -2.28
N PRO A 130 2.68 -23.23 -1.27
CA PRO A 130 1.24 -23.04 -1.44
C PRO A 130 0.86 -21.96 -2.46
N PHE A 131 1.79 -21.08 -2.83
CA PHE A 131 1.54 -19.90 -3.67
C PHE A 131 2.14 -20.00 -5.07
N THR A 132 2.83 -21.12 -5.37
CA THR A 132 3.52 -21.34 -6.66
C THR A 132 2.58 -21.36 -7.85
N GLN A 133 1.31 -21.72 -7.65
CA GLN A 133 0.28 -21.72 -8.69
C GLN A 133 -0.47 -20.36 -8.77
N ILE A 134 -0.40 -19.54 -7.74
CA ILE A 134 -1.14 -18.27 -7.68
C ILE A 134 -0.34 -17.13 -8.29
N ILE A 135 0.94 -16.98 -7.91
CA ILE A 135 1.80 -15.90 -8.39
C ILE A 135 1.84 -15.86 -9.93
N PRO A 136 2.07 -16.99 -10.65
CA PRO A 136 2.09 -16.99 -12.11
C PRO A 136 0.78 -16.60 -12.79
N THR A 137 -0.36 -16.70 -12.08
CA THR A 137 -1.69 -16.35 -12.62
C THR A 137 -2.07 -14.90 -12.40
N SER A 138 -1.11 -14.04 -12.02
CA SER A 138 -1.31 -12.63 -11.81
C SER A 138 -0.55 -11.76 -12.82
N LYS A 139 -0.94 -10.49 -12.94
CA LYS A 139 -0.22 -9.50 -13.76
C LYS A 139 0.88 -8.80 -12.97
N ILE A 140 0.62 -8.54 -11.68
CA ILE A 140 1.52 -7.83 -10.77
C ILE A 140 1.65 -8.59 -9.46
N LEU A 141 2.88 -8.73 -8.96
CA LEU A 141 3.22 -9.09 -7.59
C LEU A 141 3.56 -7.81 -6.83
N HIS A 142 2.74 -7.43 -5.84
CA HIS A 142 2.96 -6.25 -5.00
C HIS A 142 3.48 -6.63 -3.62
N ILE A 143 4.59 -6.01 -3.18
CA ILE A 143 5.33 -6.37 -1.96
C ILE A 143 5.82 -5.13 -1.21
N ASN A 144 6.11 -5.30 0.09
CA ASN A 144 6.64 -4.24 0.96
C ASN A 144 7.75 -4.69 1.94
N GLY A 145 8.31 -5.88 1.74
CA GLY A 145 9.40 -6.40 2.58
C GLY A 145 8.98 -7.24 3.80
N ARG A 146 7.70 -7.57 3.94
CA ARG A 146 7.23 -8.53 4.94
C ARG A 146 7.25 -9.95 4.40
N HIS A 147 7.36 -10.94 5.29
CA HIS A 147 7.53 -12.36 4.95
C HIS A 147 8.82 -12.62 4.14
N LYS A 148 9.94 -12.16 4.67
CA LYS A 148 11.25 -12.11 3.98
C LYS A 148 11.67 -13.43 3.36
N GLU A 149 11.43 -14.54 4.07
CA GLU A 149 11.86 -15.89 3.65
C GLU A 149 11.28 -16.31 2.31
N ILE A 150 10.06 -15.90 2.00
CA ILE A 150 9.41 -16.28 0.74
C ILE A 150 9.59 -15.25 -0.38
N LEU A 151 9.96 -13.99 -0.08
CA LEU A 151 9.94 -12.93 -1.09
C LEU A 151 10.94 -13.14 -2.22
N THR A 152 12.16 -13.61 -1.92
CA THR A 152 13.16 -13.88 -2.97
C THR A 152 12.65 -14.95 -3.95
N ALA A 153 12.07 -16.03 -3.44
CA ALA A 153 11.47 -17.08 -4.27
C ALA A 153 10.25 -16.57 -5.04
N ALA A 154 9.40 -15.75 -4.39
CA ALA A 154 8.23 -15.13 -5.02
C ALA A 154 8.61 -14.22 -6.21
N ILE A 155 9.63 -13.37 -6.03
CA ILE A 155 10.16 -12.52 -7.10
C ILE A 155 10.75 -13.35 -8.23
N THR A 156 11.54 -14.37 -7.92
CA THR A 156 12.11 -15.30 -8.92
C THR A 156 11.01 -15.95 -9.74
N LEU A 157 9.96 -16.43 -9.08
CA LEU A 157 8.80 -17.04 -9.72
C LEU A 157 8.04 -16.02 -10.58
N ALA A 158 7.81 -14.81 -10.08
CA ALA A 158 7.16 -13.72 -10.80
C ALA A 158 7.92 -13.40 -12.11
N LYS A 159 9.24 -13.17 -12.01
CA LYS A 159 10.09 -12.87 -13.17
C LYS A 159 10.09 -14.02 -14.20
N LYS A 160 10.18 -15.28 -13.75
CA LYS A 160 10.11 -16.47 -14.62
C LYS A 160 8.83 -16.48 -15.45
N HIS A 161 7.72 -16.03 -14.88
CA HIS A 161 6.40 -16.02 -15.52
C HIS A 161 6.00 -14.64 -16.08
N LYS A 162 6.93 -13.70 -16.16
CA LYS A 162 6.70 -12.33 -16.69
C LYS A 162 5.63 -11.55 -15.92
N VAL A 163 5.46 -11.86 -14.63
CA VAL A 163 4.65 -11.09 -13.69
C VAL A 163 5.48 -9.91 -13.24
N GLN A 164 4.93 -8.69 -13.34
CA GLN A 164 5.63 -7.46 -12.96
C GLN A 164 5.74 -7.37 -11.43
N VAL A 165 6.91 -7.01 -10.93
CA VAL A 165 7.12 -6.83 -9.48
C VAL A 165 6.97 -5.36 -9.13
N SER A 166 6.08 -5.06 -8.18
CA SER A 166 5.86 -3.72 -7.62
C SER A 166 6.29 -3.68 -6.16
N PHE A 167 7.12 -2.71 -5.80
CA PHE A 167 7.62 -2.52 -4.44
C PHE A 167 7.14 -1.20 -3.83
N ASP A 168 6.61 -1.29 -2.62
CA ASP A 168 6.28 -0.17 -1.74
C ASP A 168 7.42 0.05 -0.73
N GLY A 169 8.21 1.08 -0.98
CA GLY A 169 9.23 1.57 -0.05
C GLY A 169 8.68 2.70 0.84
N GLY A 170 7.76 2.37 1.73
CA GLY A 170 7.14 3.33 2.65
C GLY A 170 8.13 4.03 3.60
N ALA A 171 7.66 5.12 4.21
CA ALA A 171 8.47 5.93 5.13
C ALA A 171 8.99 5.11 6.33
N ASN A 172 10.23 5.39 6.73
CA ASN A 172 10.95 4.72 7.83
C ASN A 172 11.15 3.20 7.66
N ARG A 173 11.05 2.68 6.41
CA ARG A 173 11.18 1.23 6.12
C ARG A 173 12.48 0.85 5.43
N TYR A 174 13.40 1.80 5.24
CA TYR A 174 14.70 1.48 4.65
C TYR A 174 15.49 0.51 5.53
N ASN A 175 15.94 -0.57 4.92
CA ASN A 175 16.97 -1.50 5.39
C ASN A 175 17.56 -2.21 4.16
N GLU A 176 18.67 -2.94 4.31
CA GLU A 176 19.39 -3.58 3.19
C GLU A 176 18.52 -4.60 2.43
N PHE A 177 17.67 -5.35 3.13
CA PHE A 177 16.77 -6.28 2.46
C PHE A 177 15.71 -5.56 1.60
N ASN A 178 15.13 -4.48 2.12
CA ASN A 178 14.18 -3.66 1.36
C ASN A 178 14.85 -2.93 0.19
N ALA A 179 16.13 -2.54 0.34
CA ALA A 179 16.93 -2.00 -0.76
C ALA A 179 17.15 -3.04 -1.88
N PHE A 180 17.42 -4.30 -1.50
CA PHE A 180 17.49 -5.41 -2.47
C PHE A 180 16.13 -5.60 -3.18
N LEU A 181 14.99 -5.58 -2.47
CA LEU A 181 13.67 -5.71 -3.07
C LEU A 181 13.37 -4.56 -4.05
N ALA A 182 13.72 -3.32 -3.69
CA ALA A 182 13.59 -2.16 -4.57
C ALA A 182 14.35 -2.37 -5.88
N GLN A 183 15.57 -2.89 -5.82
CA GLN A 183 16.39 -3.20 -7.01
C GLN A 183 15.79 -4.32 -7.86
N GLN A 184 15.05 -5.26 -7.27
CA GLN A 184 14.43 -6.37 -7.99
C GLN A 184 13.09 -6.02 -8.64
N SER A 185 12.59 -4.80 -8.44
CA SER A 185 11.23 -4.39 -8.79
C SER A 185 11.16 -3.62 -10.10
N ASP A 186 10.14 -3.95 -10.92
CA ASP A 186 9.86 -3.27 -12.18
C ASP A 186 9.18 -1.90 -11.93
N ILE A 187 8.31 -1.83 -10.91
CA ILE A 187 7.64 -0.62 -10.45
C ILE A 187 8.11 -0.36 -9.03
N CYS A 188 8.95 0.65 -8.85
CA CYS A 188 9.56 1.00 -7.57
C CYS A 188 9.09 2.40 -7.15
N ILE A 189 8.14 2.46 -6.21
CA ILE A 189 7.64 3.73 -5.65
C ILE A 189 8.07 3.81 -4.19
N LEU A 190 8.76 4.89 -3.83
CA LEU A 190 9.40 5.07 -2.55
C LEU A 190 8.92 6.36 -1.88
N ALA A 191 8.81 6.34 -0.57
CA ALA A 191 8.74 7.57 0.20
C ALA A 191 10.09 8.32 0.14
N LYS A 192 10.08 9.64 0.27
CA LYS A 192 11.27 10.50 0.14
C LYS A 192 12.43 10.06 1.05
N ASP A 193 12.15 9.75 2.31
CA ASP A 193 13.18 9.31 3.26
C ASP A 193 13.80 7.96 2.89
N PHE A 194 13.00 7.03 2.37
CA PHE A 194 13.49 5.76 1.83
C PHE A 194 14.37 6.01 0.60
N ALA A 195 13.88 6.80 -0.36
CA ALA A 195 14.60 7.11 -1.58
C ALA A 195 15.96 7.75 -1.28
N ASN A 196 16.02 8.72 -0.37
CA ASN A 196 17.26 9.38 0.03
C ASN A 196 18.30 8.39 0.61
N LYS A 197 17.86 7.47 1.46
CA LYS A 197 18.72 6.44 2.04
C LYS A 197 19.19 5.41 1.00
N TYR A 198 18.29 5.00 0.11
CA TYR A 198 18.54 3.99 -0.92
C TYR A 198 19.48 4.49 -2.02
N THR A 199 19.32 5.73 -2.44
CA THR A 199 20.12 6.33 -3.52
C THR A 199 21.32 7.14 -3.02
N LYS A 200 21.34 7.48 -1.73
CA LYS A 200 22.29 8.43 -1.11
C LYS A 200 22.21 9.82 -1.75
N GLU A 201 21.04 10.17 -2.31
CA GLU A 201 20.79 11.41 -3.02
C GLU A 201 19.57 12.11 -2.43
N THR A 202 19.64 13.43 -2.25
CA THR A 202 18.54 14.26 -1.71
C THR A 202 17.75 14.96 -2.80
N ASP A 203 18.36 15.15 -3.98
CA ASP A 203 17.67 15.65 -5.17
C ASP A 203 16.75 14.56 -5.74
N THR A 204 15.46 14.85 -5.77
CA THR A 204 14.43 13.89 -6.18
C THR A 204 14.62 13.38 -7.62
N ILE A 205 15.06 14.25 -8.54
CA ILE A 205 15.22 13.88 -9.95
C ILE A 205 16.46 12.99 -10.14
N LYS A 206 17.55 13.30 -9.46
CA LYS A 206 18.76 12.46 -9.47
C LYS A 206 18.47 11.11 -8.79
N ALA A 207 17.75 11.10 -7.67
CA ALA A 207 17.32 9.87 -7.00
C ALA A 207 16.49 8.98 -7.93
N LEU A 208 15.53 9.53 -8.68
CA LEU A 208 14.74 8.78 -9.67
C LEU A 208 15.61 8.16 -10.76
N LYS A 209 16.58 8.90 -11.30
CA LYS A 209 17.52 8.38 -12.29
C LYS A 209 18.29 7.17 -11.75
N ILE A 210 18.82 7.27 -10.53
CA ILE A 210 19.52 6.17 -9.88
C ILE A 210 18.61 4.93 -9.72
N ILE A 211 17.31 5.12 -9.38
CA ILE A 211 16.37 4.00 -9.25
C ILE A 211 16.13 3.33 -10.62
N ILE A 212 15.98 4.12 -11.68
CA ILE A 212 15.87 3.62 -13.06
C ILE A 212 17.13 2.88 -13.49
N ASP A 213 18.32 3.45 -13.24
CA ASP A 213 19.62 2.85 -13.60
C ASP A 213 19.86 1.52 -12.86
N LYS A 214 19.23 1.33 -11.69
CA LYS A 214 19.25 0.06 -10.94
C LYS A 214 18.29 -1.01 -11.50
N GLY A 215 17.51 -0.71 -12.54
CA GLY A 215 16.74 -1.69 -13.31
C GLY A 215 15.22 -1.54 -13.28
N SER A 216 14.66 -0.57 -12.56
CA SER A 216 13.22 -0.33 -12.56
C SER A 216 12.74 0.23 -13.90
N THR A 217 11.57 -0.20 -14.37
CA THR A 217 10.91 0.37 -15.56
C THR A 217 10.11 1.63 -15.24
N ILE A 218 9.64 1.73 -14.00
CA ILE A 218 8.97 2.91 -13.45
C ILE A 218 9.53 3.15 -12.05
N ALA A 219 10.08 4.34 -11.83
CA ALA A 219 10.47 4.83 -10.52
C ALA A 219 9.50 5.94 -10.07
N GLY A 220 9.17 5.98 -8.78
CA GLY A 220 8.36 7.02 -8.18
C GLY A 220 8.88 7.44 -6.81
N ILE A 221 8.75 8.73 -6.47
CA ILE A 221 9.03 9.25 -5.13
C ILE A 221 7.83 10.09 -4.68
N THR A 222 7.21 9.68 -3.58
CA THR A 222 6.10 10.39 -2.95
C THR A 222 6.61 11.41 -1.93
N LEU A 223 6.00 12.61 -1.95
CA LEU A 223 6.42 13.79 -1.18
C LEU A 223 5.28 14.31 -0.27
N GLY A 224 4.33 13.44 0.09
CA GLY A 224 3.16 13.82 0.90
C GLY A 224 2.32 14.91 0.21
N ASN A 225 2.09 16.02 0.90
CA ASN A 225 1.28 17.13 0.38
C ASN A 225 1.91 17.88 -0.80
N GLN A 226 3.16 17.61 -1.14
CA GLN A 226 3.82 18.14 -2.34
C GLN A 226 3.58 17.25 -3.58
N GLY A 227 2.88 16.13 -3.43
CA GLY A 227 2.58 15.23 -4.54
C GLY A 227 3.63 14.15 -4.78
N SER A 228 3.97 13.89 -6.02
CA SER A 228 4.91 12.83 -6.40
C SER A 228 5.65 13.17 -7.69
N TYR A 229 6.88 12.67 -7.79
CA TYR A 229 7.63 12.62 -9.03
C TYR A 229 7.76 11.17 -9.48
N LEU A 230 7.61 10.94 -10.79
CA LEU A 230 7.79 9.63 -11.41
C LEU A 230 8.71 9.76 -12.63
N MET A 231 9.35 8.65 -12.97
CA MET A 231 10.23 8.57 -14.13
C MET A 231 10.09 7.19 -14.78
N ASP A 232 10.00 7.14 -16.09
CA ASP A 232 10.07 5.87 -16.82
C ASP A 232 11.52 5.52 -17.23
N ASN A 233 11.71 4.33 -17.79
CA ASN A 233 13.02 3.86 -18.25
C ASN A 233 13.56 4.57 -19.52
N ARG A 234 12.85 5.56 -20.03
CA ARG A 234 13.32 6.51 -21.07
C ARG A 234 13.68 7.87 -20.47
N TYR A 235 13.69 7.96 -19.13
CA TYR A 235 13.93 9.17 -18.34
C TYR A 235 12.89 10.29 -18.56
N ASN A 236 11.68 9.95 -19.02
CA ASN A 236 10.59 10.91 -19.05
C ASN A 236 10.14 11.21 -17.61
N LEU A 237 10.33 12.47 -17.20
CA LEU A 237 9.96 12.95 -15.87
C LEU A 237 8.50 13.40 -15.83
N ILE A 238 7.79 12.99 -14.82
CA ILE A 238 6.40 13.34 -14.54
C ILE A 238 6.31 13.89 -13.13
N TYR A 239 5.74 15.08 -12.98
CA TYR A 239 5.36 15.64 -11.69
C TYR A 239 3.84 15.62 -11.55
N GLN A 240 3.34 15.03 -10.50
CA GLN A 240 1.93 15.05 -10.13
C GLN A 240 1.77 15.78 -8.80
N PRO A 241 1.17 16.98 -8.76
CA PRO A 241 0.86 17.66 -7.52
C PRO A 241 -0.21 16.91 -6.73
N ALA A 242 -0.20 17.06 -5.41
CA ALA A 242 -1.27 16.52 -4.58
C ALA A 242 -2.59 17.29 -4.81
N PHE A 243 -3.72 16.57 -4.89
CA PHE A 243 -5.02 17.21 -4.83
C PHE A 243 -5.27 17.76 -3.42
N LYS A 244 -5.62 19.03 -3.33
CA LYS A 244 -5.88 19.69 -2.06
C LYS A 244 -7.30 19.37 -1.57
N GLN A 245 -7.41 18.98 -0.31
CA GLN A 245 -8.70 18.83 0.39
C GLN A 245 -8.92 20.01 1.35
N LYS A 246 -10.19 20.40 1.51
CA LYS A 246 -10.57 21.45 2.47
C LYS A 246 -10.31 21.02 3.92
N THR A 247 -10.52 19.73 4.20
CA THR A 247 -10.34 19.15 5.53
C THR A 247 -9.52 17.86 5.39
N ILE A 248 -8.51 17.73 6.21
CA ILE A 248 -7.70 16.51 6.34
C ILE A 248 -7.94 15.98 7.75
N ILE A 249 -8.47 14.75 7.85
CA ILE A 249 -8.75 14.10 9.13
C ILE A 249 -7.60 13.16 9.49
N ASP A 250 -7.16 12.32 8.55
CA ASP A 250 -6.08 11.37 8.78
C ASP A 250 -5.29 11.13 7.48
N THR A 251 -3.97 11.02 7.61
CA THR A 251 -3.08 10.71 6.47
C THR A 251 -2.56 9.27 6.49
N THR A 252 -3.06 8.45 7.41
CA THR A 252 -2.70 7.02 7.49
C THR A 252 -3.17 6.32 6.21
N GLY A 253 -2.31 5.46 5.64
CA GLY A 253 -2.64 4.69 4.44
C GLY A 253 -2.68 5.48 3.13
N CYS A 254 -2.43 6.80 3.12
CA CYS A 254 -2.44 7.59 1.87
C CYS A 254 -1.34 7.13 0.90
N GLY A 255 -0.15 6.78 1.38
CA GLY A 255 0.91 6.18 0.56
C GLY A 255 0.46 4.84 -0.01
N ASP A 256 -0.09 3.99 0.84
CA ASP A 256 -0.53 2.64 0.49
C ASP A 256 -1.68 2.68 -0.55
N SER A 257 -2.65 3.57 -0.34
CA SER A 257 -3.74 3.79 -1.30
C SER A 257 -3.25 4.40 -2.63
N TYR A 258 -2.23 5.27 -2.58
CA TYR A 258 -1.55 5.75 -3.77
C TYR A 258 -0.98 4.58 -4.60
N HIS A 259 -0.28 3.63 -3.96
CA HIS A 259 0.24 2.44 -4.63
C HIS A 259 -0.87 1.62 -5.31
N GLY A 260 -1.93 1.29 -4.58
CA GLY A 260 -3.05 0.51 -5.13
C GLY A 260 -3.71 1.19 -6.34
N ALA A 261 -3.98 2.49 -6.25
CA ALA A 261 -4.59 3.27 -7.31
C ALA A 261 -3.65 3.47 -8.52
N PHE A 262 -2.34 3.63 -8.27
CA PHE A 262 -1.34 3.68 -9.35
C PHE A 262 -1.30 2.37 -10.14
N LEU A 263 -1.25 1.23 -9.44
CA LEU A 263 -1.26 -0.09 -10.08
C LEU A 263 -2.55 -0.33 -10.85
N TYR A 264 -3.71 0.11 -10.34
CA TYR A 264 -4.96 0.10 -11.10
C TYR A 264 -4.83 0.85 -12.42
N GLY A 265 -4.26 2.06 -12.40
CA GLY A 265 -4.06 2.87 -13.61
C GLY A 265 -3.19 2.15 -14.64
N ILE A 266 -2.06 1.59 -14.21
CA ILE A 266 -1.15 0.81 -15.07
C ILE A 266 -1.87 -0.43 -15.66
N LEU A 267 -2.68 -1.13 -14.88
CA LEU A 267 -3.45 -2.31 -15.32
C LEU A 267 -4.53 -1.96 -16.36
N LYS A 268 -5.08 -0.76 -16.30
CA LYS A 268 -6.03 -0.23 -17.30
C LYS A 268 -5.34 0.37 -18.53
N ASN A 269 -4.01 0.26 -18.64
CA ASN A 269 -3.19 0.81 -19.71
C ASN A 269 -3.25 2.35 -19.80
N TYR A 270 -3.53 3.03 -18.70
CA TYR A 270 -3.35 4.47 -18.61
C TYR A 270 -1.86 4.83 -18.68
N SER A 271 -1.54 6.01 -19.15
CA SER A 271 -0.16 6.54 -19.11
C SER A 271 0.30 6.66 -17.64
N ILE A 272 1.61 6.72 -17.42
CA ILE A 272 2.17 6.92 -16.07
C ILE A 272 1.64 8.21 -15.45
N ALA A 273 1.49 9.28 -16.25
CA ALA A 273 0.92 10.54 -15.79
C ALA A 273 -0.54 10.40 -15.34
N GLN A 274 -1.38 9.72 -16.11
CA GLN A 274 -2.77 9.46 -15.74
C GLN A 274 -2.85 8.54 -14.51
N SER A 275 -1.99 7.51 -14.43
CA SER A 275 -1.91 6.61 -13.26
C SER A 275 -1.50 7.37 -12.00
N ALA A 276 -0.53 8.28 -12.09
CA ALA A 276 -0.12 9.15 -10.97
C ALA A 276 -1.24 10.11 -10.55
N GLN A 277 -2.00 10.63 -11.50
CA GLN A 277 -3.13 11.49 -11.26
C GLN A 277 -4.26 10.75 -10.51
N ILE A 278 -4.62 9.55 -10.96
CA ILE A 278 -5.55 8.64 -10.28
C ILE A 278 -5.06 8.35 -8.86
N ALA A 279 -3.80 7.98 -8.70
CA ALA A 279 -3.20 7.66 -7.41
C ALA A 279 -3.22 8.84 -6.44
N SER A 280 -2.88 10.04 -6.91
CA SER A 280 -2.91 11.27 -6.13
C SER A 280 -4.34 11.63 -5.69
N ALA A 281 -5.33 11.45 -6.58
CA ALA A 281 -6.73 11.70 -6.27
C ALA A 281 -7.25 10.75 -5.17
N VAL A 282 -6.99 9.44 -5.32
CA VAL A 282 -7.40 8.43 -4.32
C VAL A 282 -6.73 8.69 -2.97
N ALA A 283 -5.42 8.93 -2.94
CA ALA A 283 -4.70 9.26 -1.72
C ALA A 283 -5.28 10.50 -1.03
N SER A 284 -5.62 11.53 -1.80
CA SER A 284 -6.25 12.74 -1.30
C SER A 284 -7.65 12.47 -0.73
N MET A 285 -8.50 11.70 -1.41
CA MET A 285 -9.82 11.34 -0.93
C MET A 285 -9.75 10.52 0.37
N ASN A 286 -8.74 9.64 0.50
CA ASN A 286 -8.56 8.83 1.71
C ASN A 286 -8.25 9.67 2.96
N THR A 287 -7.71 10.89 2.81
CA THR A 287 -7.44 11.78 3.96
C THR A 287 -8.71 12.30 4.67
N GLN A 288 -9.89 12.13 4.09
CA GLN A 288 -11.11 12.75 4.56
C GLN A 288 -11.83 11.97 5.67
N LYS A 289 -11.34 10.77 6.01
CA LYS A 289 -11.86 9.97 7.14
C LYS A 289 -10.72 9.31 7.89
N LEU A 290 -11.01 8.92 9.12
CA LEU A 290 -10.07 8.23 10.01
C LEU A 290 -9.79 6.81 9.53
N GLY A 291 -8.52 6.41 9.56
CA GLY A 291 -8.06 5.06 9.27
C GLY A 291 -7.38 4.89 7.91
N SER A 292 -6.56 3.85 7.81
CA SER A 292 -5.76 3.56 6.60
C SER A 292 -6.61 3.33 5.34
N ARG A 293 -7.87 2.94 5.51
CA ARG A 293 -8.88 2.71 4.48
C ARG A 293 -10.14 3.53 4.70
N GLY A 294 -10.02 4.67 5.43
CA GLY A 294 -11.18 5.43 5.93
C GLY A 294 -12.11 5.94 4.82
N ASN A 295 -11.57 6.29 3.66
CA ASN A 295 -12.36 6.80 2.53
C ASN A 295 -11.79 6.37 1.17
N LEU A 296 -11.55 5.07 1.01
CA LEU A 296 -11.17 4.52 -0.30
C LEU A 296 -12.34 4.66 -1.27
N PRO A 297 -12.20 5.41 -2.39
CA PRO A 297 -13.30 5.62 -3.31
C PRO A 297 -13.59 4.39 -4.17
N THR A 298 -14.85 4.24 -4.56
CA THR A 298 -15.22 3.41 -5.72
C THR A 298 -14.77 4.10 -7.02
N LEU A 299 -14.78 3.37 -8.13
CA LEU A 299 -14.44 3.95 -9.44
C LEU A 299 -15.37 5.12 -9.80
N GLU A 300 -16.66 5.00 -9.53
CA GLU A 300 -17.64 6.05 -9.78
C GLU A 300 -17.34 7.33 -8.97
N GLN A 301 -17.05 7.17 -7.67
CA GLN A 301 -16.68 8.28 -6.79
C GLN A 301 -15.40 8.97 -7.25
N LEU A 302 -14.39 8.19 -7.68
CA LEU A 302 -13.16 8.71 -8.22
C LEU A 302 -13.40 9.49 -9.52
N GLN A 303 -14.20 8.95 -10.45
CA GLN A 303 -14.56 9.63 -11.70
C GLN A 303 -15.30 10.95 -11.43
N TYR A 304 -16.23 10.94 -10.48
CA TYR A 304 -16.94 12.15 -10.06
C TYR A 304 -15.97 13.20 -9.48
N PHE A 305 -15.04 12.78 -8.61
CA PHE A 305 -14.03 13.65 -8.05
C PHE A 305 -13.14 14.28 -9.15
N LEU A 306 -12.60 13.45 -10.04
CA LEU A 306 -11.72 13.91 -11.12
C LEU A 306 -12.42 14.83 -12.11
N LYS A 307 -13.72 14.62 -12.36
CA LYS A 307 -14.53 15.50 -13.22
C LYS A 307 -14.56 16.94 -12.71
N GLN A 308 -14.49 17.18 -11.37
CA GLN A 308 -14.45 18.52 -10.79
C GLN A 308 -13.16 19.28 -11.17
N TYR A 309 -12.13 18.56 -11.59
CA TYR A 309 -10.85 19.10 -12.09
C TYR A 309 -10.71 19.04 -13.61
N ASN A 310 -11.82 18.78 -14.34
CA ASN A 310 -11.84 18.57 -15.79
C ASN A 310 -10.98 17.41 -16.30
N ILE A 311 -10.79 16.38 -15.46
CA ILE A 311 -10.01 15.20 -15.77
C ILE A 311 -10.98 14.04 -16.08
N LYS A 312 -10.76 13.37 -17.23
CA LYS A 312 -11.47 12.17 -17.64
C LYS A 312 -10.55 10.95 -17.56
N ILE A 313 -11.03 9.89 -16.96
CA ILE A 313 -10.39 8.57 -16.92
C ILE A 313 -11.32 7.47 -17.44
#